data_e7635a7ed71ca5a3d0fa2422cda91e3b
#
_entry.id   e7635a7ed71ca5a3d0fa2422cda91e3b
#
_cell.length_a   1.000
_cell.length_b   1.000
_cell.length_c   1.000
_cell.angle_alpha   90.00
_cell.angle_beta   90.00
_cell.angle_gamma   90.00
#
_symmetry.space_group_name_H-M   'P 1'
#
loop_
_entity.id
_entity.type
_entity.pdbx_description
1 polymer ?
#
loop_
_entity_poly.entity_id
_entity_poly.type
_entity_poly.pdbx_seq_one_letter_code
_entity_poly.pdbx_strand_id
1 'polypeptide(L)'
;HGEPVSPQVLARITAVVNDQVRANEAVSTELMTMDDAIAAGAMALFGEKYGDEVRVLTMGADRFSVELCGGTHVNRTGDIGLFWITGESGVASGVRRIEAVTGEAALAQVASMSQTLQSVCSALKATPDTASSKVEALRGEVRDLEKESARLRQKLATSAGGDLTQDAVEVEGVKVLAAQIEGATASSLRDTLDQCKNKLGTGVILLAAVEDGKIALVAGVTSDTTDRVKAGDVIKHFAGELGGKGGGRPDMAQGGGSDVAALSGVLASLPEWVAAQISGS
;
A
#
# COMPACT_ATOMS: atom_id res chain seq x y z
N HIS A 1 -27.04 13.54 -13.66
CA HIS A 1 -25.60 13.74 -13.83
C HIS A 1 -24.90 12.39 -14.05
N GLY A 2 -24.23 12.19 -15.19
CA GLY A 2 -23.53 10.94 -15.51
C GLY A 2 -22.17 10.80 -14.82
N GLU A 3 -21.60 11.91 -14.32
CA GLU A 3 -20.27 11.96 -13.73
C GLU A 3 -20.33 12.38 -12.24
N PRO A 4 -19.33 11.96 -11.43
CA PRO A 4 -19.19 12.41 -10.04
C PRO A 4 -19.13 13.95 -9.96
N VAL A 5 -19.73 14.51 -8.92
CA VAL A 5 -19.63 15.94 -8.65
C VAL A 5 -18.24 16.25 -8.08
N SER A 6 -17.51 17.14 -8.72
CA SER A 6 -16.14 17.45 -8.28
C SER A 6 -16.11 18.08 -6.89
N PRO A 7 -15.00 17.91 -6.13
CA PRO A 7 -14.86 18.54 -4.81
C PRO A 7 -15.01 20.06 -4.84
N GLN A 8 -14.58 20.70 -5.91
CA GLN A 8 -14.71 22.15 -6.08
C GLN A 8 -16.18 22.57 -6.23
N VAL A 9 -16.99 21.78 -6.95
CA VAL A 9 -18.42 22.03 -7.10
C VAL A 9 -19.14 21.79 -5.77
N LEU A 10 -18.82 20.72 -5.04
CA LEU A 10 -19.37 20.45 -3.71
C LEU A 10 -19.06 21.57 -2.71
N ALA A 11 -17.81 22.08 -2.72
CA ALA A 11 -17.42 23.21 -1.88
C ALA A 11 -18.22 24.47 -2.25
N ARG A 12 -18.43 24.72 -3.53
CA ARG A 12 -19.25 25.87 -4.00
C ARG A 12 -20.72 25.73 -3.59
N ILE A 13 -21.30 24.52 -3.71
CA ILE A 13 -22.68 24.25 -3.24
C ILE A 13 -22.77 24.54 -1.74
N THR A 14 -21.83 23.99 -0.95
CA THR A 14 -21.77 24.23 0.50
C THR A 14 -21.70 25.73 0.83
N ALA A 15 -20.88 26.48 0.13
CA ALA A 15 -20.74 27.92 0.33
C ALA A 15 -22.06 28.64 0.01
N VAL A 16 -22.66 28.39 -1.16
CA VAL A 16 -23.90 29.04 -1.59
C VAL A 16 -25.06 28.75 -0.64
N VAL A 17 -25.23 27.53 -0.19
CA VAL A 17 -26.26 27.16 0.81
C VAL A 17 -26.04 27.88 2.13
N ASN A 18 -24.81 27.89 2.64
CA ASN A 18 -24.48 28.59 3.88
C ASN A 18 -24.60 30.13 3.74
N ASP A 19 -24.44 30.71 2.54
CA ASP A 19 -24.72 32.12 2.31
C ASP A 19 -26.23 32.42 2.50
N GLN A 20 -27.11 31.56 1.98
CA GLN A 20 -28.55 31.67 2.21
C GLN A 20 -28.96 31.46 3.67
N VAL A 21 -28.30 30.54 4.35
CA VAL A 21 -28.48 30.34 5.81
C VAL A 21 -28.10 31.61 6.58
N ARG A 22 -26.95 32.20 6.29
CA ARG A 22 -26.49 33.45 6.93
C ARG A 22 -27.31 34.68 6.61
N ALA A 23 -27.95 34.71 5.44
CA ALA A 23 -28.86 35.80 5.08
C ALA A 23 -30.07 35.83 6.01
N ASN A 24 -30.42 34.71 6.65
CA ASN A 24 -31.49 34.61 7.64
C ASN A 24 -32.83 35.17 7.16
N GLU A 25 -33.21 34.85 5.92
CA GLU A 25 -34.45 35.30 5.30
C GLU A 25 -35.66 34.54 5.83
N ALA A 26 -36.83 35.18 5.84
CA ALA A 26 -38.09 34.51 6.22
C ALA A 26 -38.44 33.44 5.18
N VAL A 27 -38.92 32.30 5.66
CA VAL A 27 -39.47 31.23 4.83
C VAL A 27 -40.94 31.44 4.69
N SER A 28 -41.48 31.54 3.45
CA SER A 28 -42.92 31.67 3.21
C SER A 28 -43.49 30.41 2.57
N THR A 29 -44.75 30.18 2.87
CA THR A 29 -45.55 29.07 2.33
C THR A 29 -46.87 29.61 1.86
N GLU A 30 -47.20 29.35 0.61
CA GLU A 30 -48.45 29.83 -0.01
C GLU A 30 -49.18 28.65 -0.66
N LEU A 31 -50.54 28.67 -0.58
CA LEU A 31 -51.38 27.71 -1.29
C LEU A 31 -51.87 28.40 -2.57
N MET A 32 -51.70 27.72 -3.70
CA MET A 32 -52.12 28.24 -5.00
C MET A 32 -52.43 27.11 -5.99
N THR A 33 -52.99 27.42 -7.12
CA THR A 33 -53.22 26.44 -8.18
C THR A 33 -51.87 25.96 -8.78
N MET A 34 -51.87 24.78 -9.40
CA MET A 34 -50.68 24.27 -10.04
C MET A 34 -50.16 25.21 -11.16
N ASP A 35 -51.07 25.81 -11.92
CA ASP A 35 -50.71 26.75 -12.98
C ASP A 35 -50.05 28.04 -12.44
N ASP A 36 -50.61 28.57 -11.34
CA ASP A 36 -50.00 29.74 -10.67
C ASP A 36 -48.65 29.40 -10.05
N ALA A 37 -48.48 28.22 -9.50
CA ALA A 37 -47.20 27.75 -8.94
C ALA A 37 -46.10 27.67 -10.03
N ILE A 38 -46.44 27.11 -11.18
CA ILE A 38 -45.52 27.06 -12.34
C ILE A 38 -45.21 28.47 -12.82
N ALA A 39 -46.22 29.35 -12.95
CA ALA A 39 -46.01 30.73 -13.33
C ALA A 39 -45.15 31.52 -12.33
N ALA A 40 -45.23 31.17 -11.05
CA ALA A 40 -44.37 31.71 -9.99
C ALA A 40 -42.94 31.13 -9.99
N GLY A 41 -42.62 30.18 -10.88
CA GLY A 41 -41.31 29.56 -11.04
C GLY A 41 -41.03 28.41 -10.08
N ALA A 42 -42.07 27.82 -9.50
CA ALA A 42 -41.90 26.69 -8.62
C ALA A 42 -41.39 25.44 -9.37
N MET A 43 -40.36 24.78 -8.80
CA MET A 43 -39.85 23.52 -9.33
C MET A 43 -40.63 22.33 -8.81
N ALA A 44 -41.19 21.51 -9.74
CA ALA A 44 -41.90 20.28 -9.47
C ALA A 44 -40.96 19.09 -9.75
N LEU A 45 -40.09 18.77 -8.83
CA LEU A 45 -38.96 17.81 -9.08
C LEU A 45 -39.28 16.36 -8.79
N PHE A 46 -40.34 16.06 -8.01
CA PHE A 46 -40.45 14.72 -7.39
C PHE A 46 -41.46 13.78 -8.07
N GLY A 47 -42.03 14.15 -9.23
CA GLY A 47 -42.97 13.25 -9.96
C GLY A 47 -44.19 12.84 -9.14
N GLU A 48 -44.54 13.58 -8.09
CA GLU A 48 -45.70 13.37 -7.25
C GLU A 48 -46.96 13.77 -8.06
N LYS A 49 -48.07 13.06 -7.78
CA LYS A 49 -49.37 13.48 -8.29
C LYS A 49 -49.87 14.62 -7.42
N TYR A 50 -49.71 15.83 -7.90
CA TYR A 50 -50.20 17.02 -7.24
C TYR A 50 -51.69 17.16 -7.48
N GLY A 51 -52.42 17.64 -6.47
CA GLY A 51 -53.83 18.02 -6.62
C GLY A 51 -54.01 19.35 -7.34
N ASP A 52 -55.28 19.82 -7.41
CA ASP A 52 -55.61 21.12 -8.03
C ASP A 52 -54.98 22.30 -7.25
N GLU A 53 -54.73 22.12 -5.95
CA GLU A 53 -54.13 23.11 -5.07
C GLU A 53 -52.82 22.55 -4.51
N VAL A 54 -51.74 23.34 -4.62
CA VAL A 54 -50.37 22.95 -4.21
C VAL A 54 -49.79 23.98 -3.24
N ARG A 55 -48.92 23.49 -2.39
CA ARG A 55 -48.19 24.27 -1.40
C ARG A 55 -46.82 24.67 -1.98
N VAL A 56 -46.63 25.95 -2.18
CA VAL A 56 -45.37 26.55 -2.69
C VAL A 56 -44.55 27.07 -1.51
N LEU A 57 -43.36 26.60 -1.39
CA LEU A 57 -42.38 27.03 -0.41
C LEU A 57 -41.36 27.96 -1.08
N THR A 58 -41.12 29.10 -0.46
CA THR A 58 -40.08 30.07 -0.91
C THR A 58 -39.06 30.30 0.18
N MET A 59 -37.77 30.12 -0.16
CA MET A 59 -36.65 30.29 0.74
C MET A 59 -35.54 31.14 0.14
N GLY A 60 -34.80 31.83 1.02
CA GLY A 60 -33.58 32.57 0.71
C GLY A 60 -33.83 33.93 0.05
N ALA A 61 -32.76 34.72 -0.06
CA ALA A 61 -32.77 36.04 -0.66
C ALA A 61 -33.21 36.00 -2.13
N ASP A 62 -34.01 36.97 -2.56
CA ASP A 62 -34.50 37.08 -3.93
C ASP A 62 -35.22 35.82 -4.44
N ARG A 63 -35.92 35.09 -3.54
CA ARG A 63 -36.59 33.82 -3.86
C ARG A 63 -35.62 32.80 -4.43
N PHE A 64 -34.51 32.60 -3.76
CA PHE A 64 -33.43 31.69 -4.16
C PHE A 64 -33.90 30.26 -4.46
N SER A 65 -34.82 29.72 -3.65
CA SER A 65 -35.49 28.47 -3.89
C SER A 65 -37.02 28.66 -3.84
N VAL A 66 -37.70 28.16 -4.87
CA VAL A 66 -39.15 28.13 -4.95
C VAL A 66 -39.57 26.70 -5.36
N GLU A 67 -40.19 25.98 -4.46
CA GLU A 67 -40.43 24.54 -4.65
C GLU A 67 -41.83 24.13 -4.19
N LEU A 68 -42.37 23.07 -4.81
CA LEU A 68 -43.56 22.38 -4.30
C LEU A 68 -43.18 21.49 -3.17
N CYS A 69 -43.63 21.78 -1.95
CA CYS A 69 -43.32 20.96 -0.79
C CYS A 69 -44.40 20.93 0.27
N GLY A 70 -44.90 19.74 0.59
CA GLY A 70 -45.89 19.52 1.64
C GLY A 70 -45.34 19.30 3.06
N GLY A 71 -43.99 19.32 3.23
CA GLY A 71 -43.30 19.07 4.50
C GLY A 71 -43.41 20.21 5.52
N THR A 72 -42.79 20.01 6.69
CA THR A 72 -42.58 21.05 7.71
C THR A 72 -41.24 21.74 7.45
N HIS A 73 -41.22 23.04 7.68
CA HIS A 73 -40.04 23.86 7.37
C HIS A 73 -39.70 24.77 8.55
N VAL A 74 -38.49 25.26 8.56
CA VAL A 74 -37.99 26.32 9.46
C VAL A 74 -38.72 27.63 9.17
N ASN A 75 -38.81 28.54 10.14
CA ASN A 75 -39.39 29.86 9.95
C ASN A 75 -38.44 30.84 9.23
N ARG A 76 -37.16 30.66 9.41
CA ARG A 76 -36.11 31.47 8.78
C ARG A 76 -35.01 30.58 8.32
N THR A 77 -34.31 30.95 7.25
CA THR A 77 -33.16 30.17 6.73
C THR A 77 -32.05 30.04 7.75
N GLY A 78 -31.87 31.02 8.66
CA GLY A 78 -30.88 30.95 9.74
C GLY A 78 -31.14 29.84 10.76
N ASP A 79 -32.40 29.39 10.94
CA ASP A 79 -32.75 28.30 11.84
C ASP A 79 -32.16 26.94 11.40
N ILE A 80 -31.74 26.81 10.12
CA ILE A 80 -31.08 25.62 9.59
C ILE A 80 -29.72 25.41 10.26
N GLY A 81 -29.01 26.49 10.62
CA GLY A 81 -27.65 26.46 11.13
C GLY A 81 -26.62 26.07 10.06
N LEU A 82 -25.48 25.57 10.49
CA LEU A 82 -24.42 25.15 9.55
C LEU A 82 -24.90 24.02 8.64
N PHE A 83 -24.76 24.18 7.34
CA PHE A 83 -24.95 23.11 6.35
C PHE A 83 -23.60 22.54 5.94
N TRP A 84 -23.47 21.21 5.98
CA TRP A 84 -22.25 20.50 5.65
C TRP A 84 -22.53 19.26 4.81
N ILE A 85 -21.93 19.17 3.61
CA ILE A 85 -22.01 17.97 2.76
C ILE A 85 -21.08 16.90 3.35
N THR A 86 -21.62 15.71 3.63
CA THR A 86 -20.89 14.56 4.18
C THR A 86 -20.49 13.55 3.12
N GLY A 87 -21.19 13.49 2.00
CA GLY A 87 -20.89 12.53 0.95
C GLY A 87 -21.58 12.83 -0.37
N GLU A 88 -21.02 12.25 -1.43
CA GLU A 88 -21.57 12.24 -2.78
C GLU A 88 -21.31 10.86 -3.39
N SER A 89 -22.33 10.23 -3.98
CA SER A 89 -22.27 8.88 -4.53
C SER A 89 -23.21 8.67 -5.71
N GLY A 90 -22.91 7.70 -6.58
CA GLY A 90 -23.82 7.23 -7.61
C GLY A 90 -24.85 6.26 -7.02
N VAL A 91 -26.12 6.43 -7.37
CA VAL A 91 -27.21 5.54 -6.93
C VAL A 91 -27.73 4.68 -8.07
N ALA A 92 -27.80 5.26 -9.29
CA ALA A 92 -28.20 4.59 -10.52
C ALA A 92 -27.56 5.31 -11.72
N SER A 93 -27.75 4.75 -12.92
CA SER A 93 -27.27 5.41 -14.15
C SER A 93 -27.85 6.82 -14.26
N GLY A 94 -26.98 7.83 -14.30
CA GLY A 94 -27.36 9.24 -14.38
C GLY A 94 -27.93 9.87 -13.11
N VAL A 95 -28.01 9.12 -11.97
CA VAL A 95 -28.54 9.63 -10.70
C VAL A 95 -27.43 9.70 -9.66
N ARG A 96 -27.25 10.89 -9.08
CA ARG A 96 -26.28 11.14 -8.02
C ARG A 96 -26.99 11.46 -6.71
N ARG A 97 -26.43 10.99 -5.59
CA ARG A 97 -26.91 11.28 -4.23
C ARG A 97 -25.89 12.18 -3.55
N ILE A 98 -26.36 13.28 -2.99
CA ILE A 98 -25.61 14.14 -2.07
C ILE A 98 -26.20 13.95 -0.68
N GLU A 99 -25.35 13.67 0.29
CA GLU A 99 -25.72 13.57 1.70
C GLU A 99 -25.15 14.77 2.45
N ALA A 100 -25.95 15.35 3.32
CA ALA A 100 -25.55 16.51 4.09
C ALA A 100 -26.18 16.47 5.49
N VAL A 101 -25.56 17.20 6.40
CA VAL A 101 -26.06 17.41 7.78
C VAL A 101 -26.17 18.92 8.03
N THR A 102 -27.08 19.28 8.96
CA THR A 102 -27.30 20.69 9.35
C THR A 102 -27.25 20.85 10.87
N GLY A 103 -27.23 22.09 11.34
CA GLY A 103 -27.36 22.44 12.74
C GLY A 103 -26.34 21.74 13.65
N GLU A 104 -26.85 21.12 14.71
CA GLU A 104 -26.02 20.41 15.72
C GLU A 104 -25.17 19.28 15.13
N ALA A 105 -25.76 18.50 14.23
CA ALA A 105 -25.05 17.40 13.59
C ALA A 105 -23.86 17.91 12.72
N ALA A 106 -24.02 19.04 12.04
CA ALA A 106 -22.93 19.65 11.29
C ALA A 106 -21.82 20.19 12.21
N LEU A 107 -22.16 20.80 13.34
CA LEU A 107 -21.20 21.26 14.34
C LEU A 107 -20.45 20.08 14.96
N ALA A 108 -21.15 18.99 15.27
CA ALA A 108 -20.52 17.76 15.80
C ALA A 108 -19.52 17.17 14.78
N GLN A 109 -19.86 17.17 13.49
CA GLN A 109 -18.97 16.71 12.43
C GLN A 109 -17.69 17.56 12.36
N VAL A 110 -17.81 18.88 12.39
CA VAL A 110 -16.67 19.81 12.39
C VAL A 110 -15.80 19.62 13.65
N ALA A 111 -16.41 19.45 14.83
CA ALA A 111 -15.71 19.19 16.06
C ALA A 111 -14.90 17.87 15.99
N SER A 112 -15.50 16.79 15.48
CA SER A 112 -14.85 15.50 15.28
C SER A 112 -13.66 15.59 14.32
N MET A 113 -13.81 16.29 13.21
CA MET A 113 -12.71 16.52 12.25
C MET A 113 -11.57 17.32 12.89
N SER A 114 -11.89 18.37 13.66
CA SER A 114 -10.90 19.18 14.39
C SER A 114 -10.12 18.32 15.41
N GLN A 115 -10.81 17.47 16.16
CA GLN A 115 -10.19 16.57 17.14
C GLN A 115 -9.28 15.54 16.46
N THR A 116 -9.71 14.97 15.33
CA THR A 116 -8.91 14.03 14.55
C THR A 116 -7.63 14.71 14.06
N LEU A 117 -7.74 15.90 13.49
CA LEU A 117 -6.58 16.68 13.02
C LEU A 117 -5.62 17.01 14.18
N GLN A 118 -6.14 17.40 15.33
CA GLN A 118 -5.32 17.64 16.53
C GLN A 118 -4.56 16.40 16.96
N SER A 119 -5.21 15.23 16.94
CA SER A 119 -4.58 13.95 17.27
C SER A 119 -3.43 13.62 16.31
N VAL A 120 -3.65 13.77 15.00
CA VAL A 120 -2.61 13.58 13.98
C VAL A 120 -1.45 14.57 14.18
N CYS A 121 -1.75 15.84 14.39
CA CYS A 121 -0.73 16.87 14.65
C CYS A 121 0.09 16.58 15.91
N SER A 122 -0.56 16.10 16.98
CA SER A 122 0.13 15.68 18.22
C SER A 122 1.09 14.52 17.95
N ALA A 123 0.65 13.48 17.22
CA ALA A 123 1.49 12.34 16.88
C ALA A 123 2.71 12.73 16.03
N LEU A 124 2.52 13.69 15.12
CA LEU A 124 3.57 14.22 14.24
C LEU A 124 4.45 15.29 14.91
N LYS A 125 4.09 15.78 16.11
CA LYS A 125 4.68 16.96 16.74
C LYS A 125 4.69 18.17 15.78
N ALA A 126 3.53 18.42 15.13
CA ALA A 126 3.33 19.43 14.09
C ALA A 126 2.11 20.31 14.42
N THR A 127 1.97 21.40 13.70
CA THR A 127 0.74 22.21 13.65
C THR A 127 -0.08 21.79 12.42
N PRO A 128 -1.40 22.13 12.32
CA PRO A 128 -2.20 21.86 11.13
C PRO A 128 -1.52 22.32 9.82
N ASP A 129 -0.90 23.50 9.83
CA ASP A 129 -0.24 24.08 8.65
C ASP A 129 1.03 23.33 8.24
N THR A 130 1.69 22.68 9.19
CA THR A 130 2.95 21.96 8.96
C THR A 130 2.79 20.43 8.89
N ALA A 131 1.59 19.90 9.16
CA ALA A 131 1.36 18.46 9.23
C ALA A 131 1.70 17.75 7.90
N SER A 132 1.25 18.29 6.77
CA SER A 132 1.53 17.70 5.45
C SER A 132 3.02 17.67 5.13
N SER A 133 3.74 18.76 5.37
CA SER A 133 5.19 18.81 5.13
C SER A 133 5.95 17.85 6.05
N LYS A 134 5.48 17.66 7.30
CA LYS A 134 6.06 16.71 8.24
C LYS A 134 5.86 15.26 7.79
N VAL A 135 4.68 14.93 7.25
CA VAL A 135 4.43 13.60 6.67
C VAL A 135 5.37 13.33 5.48
N GLU A 136 5.52 14.29 4.58
CA GLU A 136 6.44 14.11 3.44
C GLU A 136 7.90 13.96 3.88
N ALA A 137 8.33 14.71 4.90
CA ALA A 137 9.68 14.56 5.47
C ALA A 137 9.88 13.15 6.06
N LEU A 138 8.92 12.64 6.86
CA LEU A 138 8.99 11.29 7.42
C LEU A 138 9.01 10.21 6.34
N ARG A 139 8.22 10.37 5.26
CA ARG A 139 8.27 9.45 4.12
C ARG A 139 9.62 9.44 3.42
N GLY A 140 10.27 10.60 3.35
CA GLY A 140 11.66 10.71 2.85
C GLY A 140 12.64 9.97 3.75
N GLU A 141 12.59 10.19 5.05
CA GLU A 141 13.45 9.54 6.05
C GLU A 141 13.30 8.02 6.04
N VAL A 142 12.09 7.49 5.96
CA VAL A 142 11.83 6.04 5.83
C VAL A 142 12.52 5.47 4.59
N ARG A 143 12.37 6.12 3.41
CA ARG A 143 13.04 5.67 2.18
C ARG A 143 14.57 5.66 2.31
N ASP A 144 15.14 6.65 2.97
CA ASP A 144 16.58 6.75 3.13
C ASP A 144 17.09 5.70 4.13
N LEU A 145 16.35 5.44 5.21
CA LEU A 145 16.66 4.36 6.15
C LEU A 145 16.55 2.97 5.49
N GLU A 146 15.56 2.73 4.64
CA GLU A 146 15.43 1.48 3.87
C GLU A 146 16.65 1.26 2.95
N LYS A 147 17.08 2.30 2.22
CA LYS A 147 18.27 2.24 1.36
C LYS A 147 19.54 1.98 2.16
N GLU A 148 19.71 2.66 3.30
CA GLU A 148 20.88 2.49 4.15
C GLU A 148 20.90 1.08 4.78
N SER A 149 19.75 0.57 5.22
CA SER A 149 19.61 -0.80 5.70
C SER A 149 20.01 -1.82 4.64
N ALA A 150 19.53 -1.66 3.40
CA ALA A 150 19.91 -2.53 2.28
C ALA A 150 21.41 -2.44 1.99
N ARG A 151 22.00 -1.24 1.99
CA ARG A 151 23.44 -1.01 1.79
C ARG A 151 24.29 -1.67 2.88
N LEU A 152 23.86 -1.57 4.15
CA LEU A 152 24.58 -2.18 5.27
C LEU A 152 24.51 -3.70 5.22
N ARG A 153 23.34 -4.27 4.88
CA ARG A 153 23.18 -5.73 4.67
C ARG A 153 24.10 -6.23 3.55
N GLN A 154 24.18 -5.50 2.44
CA GLN A 154 25.06 -5.86 1.33
C GLN A 154 26.54 -5.80 1.74
N LYS A 155 26.96 -4.77 2.49
CA LYS A 155 28.32 -4.67 3.01
C LYS A 155 28.69 -5.81 3.95
N LEU A 156 27.77 -6.19 4.86
CA LEU A 156 27.98 -7.31 5.76
C LEU A 156 28.17 -8.63 4.99
N ALA A 157 27.29 -8.90 4.01
CA ALA A 157 27.39 -10.07 3.16
C ALA A 157 28.72 -10.11 2.37
N THR A 158 29.16 -8.97 1.85
CA THR A 158 30.43 -8.88 1.10
C THR A 158 31.66 -9.08 2.01
N SER A 159 31.61 -8.56 3.24
CA SER A 159 32.71 -8.76 4.21
C SER A 159 32.82 -10.21 4.68
N ALA A 160 31.67 -10.88 4.87
CA ALA A 160 31.63 -12.31 5.22
C ALA A 160 32.25 -13.18 4.11
N GLY A 161 31.99 -12.89 2.82
CA GLY A 161 32.55 -13.64 1.68
C GLY A 161 34.08 -13.60 1.56
N GLY A 162 34.74 -12.61 2.20
CA GLY A 162 36.21 -12.51 2.21
C GLY A 162 36.91 -13.54 3.10
N ASP A 163 36.27 -13.93 4.19
CA ASP A 163 36.82 -14.84 5.20
C ASP A 163 36.41 -16.29 4.94
N LEU A 164 35.25 -16.50 4.29
CA LEU A 164 34.68 -17.83 4.04
C LEU A 164 35.57 -18.76 3.22
N THR A 165 36.42 -18.23 2.34
CA THR A 165 37.26 -19.08 1.50
C THR A 165 38.37 -19.80 2.27
N GLN A 166 38.61 -19.43 3.55
CA GLN A 166 39.55 -20.10 4.43
C GLN A 166 38.95 -21.44 4.97
N ASP A 167 37.63 -21.55 5.00
CA ASP A 167 36.91 -22.74 5.46
C ASP A 167 36.71 -23.78 4.34
N ALA A 168 37.26 -23.53 3.15
CA ALA A 168 37.15 -24.47 2.04
C ALA A 168 37.98 -25.73 2.31
N VAL A 169 37.34 -26.88 2.13
CA VAL A 169 37.98 -28.21 2.27
C VAL A 169 38.40 -28.72 0.90
N GLU A 170 39.56 -29.32 0.76
CA GLU A 170 40.01 -29.93 -0.49
C GLU A 170 39.52 -31.38 -0.59
N VAL A 171 38.81 -31.68 -1.68
CA VAL A 171 38.24 -33.01 -1.99
C VAL A 171 38.65 -33.39 -3.42
N GLU A 172 39.46 -34.42 -3.60
CA GLU A 172 39.90 -34.95 -4.89
C GLU A 172 40.47 -33.84 -5.82
N GLY A 173 41.24 -32.89 -5.23
CA GLY A 173 41.85 -31.76 -5.94
C GLY A 173 40.88 -30.61 -6.27
N VAL A 174 39.65 -30.65 -5.74
CA VAL A 174 38.64 -29.59 -5.88
C VAL A 174 38.39 -28.97 -4.51
N LYS A 175 38.38 -27.64 -4.41
CA LYS A 175 38.01 -26.92 -3.20
C LYS A 175 36.50 -26.90 -3.04
N VAL A 176 36.00 -27.32 -1.89
CA VAL A 176 34.59 -27.39 -1.58
C VAL A 176 34.27 -26.43 -0.42
N LEU A 177 33.38 -25.50 -0.62
CA LEU A 177 32.97 -24.51 0.37
C LEU A 177 31.47 -24.58 0.59
N ALA A 178 31.06 -24.82 1.83
CA ALA A 178 29.66 -24.70 2.24
C ALA A 178 29.55 -23.71 3.40
N ALA A 179 28.71 -22.69 3.27
CA ALA A 179 28.52 -21.70 4.34
C ALA A 179 27.12 -21.11 4.39
N GLN A 180 26.66 -20.84 5.60
CA GLN A 180 25.51 -20.00 5.84
C GLN A 180 25.98 -18.57 6.08
N ILE A 181 25.31 -17.59 5.41
CA ILE A 181 25.61 -16.18 5.55
C ILE A 181 24.45 -15.50 6.26
N GLU A 182 24.69 -15.08 7.47
CA GLU A 182 23.68 -14.38 8.28
C GLU A 182 23.35 -13.01 7.68
N GLY A 183 22.06 -12.68 7.62
CA GLY A 183 21.57 -11.39 7.10
C GLY A 183 21.72 -11.20 5.58
N ALA A 184 22.18 -12.21 4.86
CA ALA A 184 22.24 -12.16 3.40
C ALA A 184 20.85 -12.36 2.78
N THR A 185 20.62 -11.74 1.62
CA THR A 185 19.45 -11.96 0.76
C THR A 185 19.85 -12.87 -0.41
N ALA A 186 18.86 -13.43 -1.11
CA ALA A 186 19.11 -14.23 -2.33
C ALA A 186 19.93 -13.48 -3.38
N SER A 187 19.83 -12.15 -3.46
CA SER A 187 20.63 -11.32 -4.35
C SER A 187 22.10 -11.23 -3.88
N SER A 188 22.31 -10.91 -2.59
CA SER A 188 23.66 -10.77 -2.04
C SER A 188 24.45 -12.09 -2.00
N LEU A 189 23.74 -13.24 -1.90
CA LEU A 189 24.37 -14.56 -2.02
C LEU A 189 25.05 -14.75 -3.38
N ARG A 190 24.49 -14.23 -4.48
CA ARG A 190 25.09 -14.35 -5.80
C ARG A 190 26.40 -13.56 -5.89
N ASP A 191 26.38 -12.32 -5.40
CA ASP A 191 27.57 -11.45 -5.40
C ASP A 191 28.70 -12.09 -4.57
N THR A 192 28.32 -12.69 -3.41
CA THR A 192 29.28 -13.41 -2.57
C THR A 192 29.78 -14.68 -3.22
N LEU A 193 28.91 -15.42 -3.94
CA LEU A 193 29.31 -16.62 -4.68
C LEU A 193 30.38 -16.28 -5.74
N ASP A 194 30.15 -15.22 -6.53
CA ASP A 194 31.10 -14.79 -7.56
C ASP A 194 32.45 -14.38 -6.97
N GLN A 195 32.46 -13.72 -5.82
CA GLN A 195 33.69 -13.40 -5.09
C GLN A 195 34.41 -14.66 -4.60
N CYS A 196 33.68 -15.64 -4.03
CA CYS A 196 34.25 -16.91 -3.60
C CYS A 196 34.81 -17.70 -4.78
N LYS A 197 34.12 -17.77 -5.93
CA LYS A 197 34.61 -18.42 -7.14
C LYS A 197 35.92 -17.82 -7.62
N ASN A 198 36.00 -16.49 -7.66
CA ASN A 198 37.23 -15.78 -8.11
C ASN A 198 38.41 -16.00 -7.17
N LYS A 199 38.18 -16.15 -5.86
CA LYS A 199 39.24 -16.37 -4.88
C LYS A 199 39.71 -17.83 -4.79
N LEU A 200 38.76 -18.77 -4.90
CA LEU A 200 39.10 -20.19 -4.83
C LEU A 200 39.80 -20.71 -6.07
N GLY A 201 39.53 -20.11 -7.24
CA GLY A 201 40.08 -20.53 -8.52
C GLY A 201 39.42 -21.78 -9.06
N THR A 202 39.51 -22.93 -8.36
CA THR A 202 38.89 -24.22 -8.69
C THR A 202 38.06 -24.69 -7.54
N GLY A 203 36.74 -24.93 -7.75
CA GLY A 203 35.90 -25.39 -6.63
C GLY A 203 34.42 -25.50 -6.88
N VAL A 204 33.78 -26.10 -5.88
CA VAL A 204 32.33 -26.22 -5.70
C VAL A 204 31.92 -25.42 -4.46
N ILE A 205 30.97 -24.52 -4.60
CA ILE A 205 30.55 -23.60 -3.55
C ILE A 205 29.04 -23.74 -3.37
N LEU A 206 28.58 -23.87 -2.12
CA LEU A 206 27.17 -23.82 -1.73
C LEU A 206 26.99 -22.80 -0.63
N LEU A 207 26.28 -21.73 -0.91
CA LEU A 207 25.95 -20.68 0.06
C LEU A 207 24.47 -20.71 0.38
N ALA A 208 24.15 -20.48 1.66
CA ALA A 208 22.80 -20.41 2.16
C ALA A 208 22.55 -19.10 2.93
N ALA A 209 21.32 -18.61 2.89
CA ALA A 209 20.81 -17.57 3.77
C ALA A 209 19.42 -17.94 4.27
N VAL A 210 19.07 -17.45 5.46
CA VAL A 210 17.74 -17.61 6.03
C VAL A 210 17.11 -16.23 6.18
N GLU A 211 15.93 -16.04 5.56
CA GLU A 211 15.16 -14.82 5.64
C GLU A 211 13.68 -15.20 5.89
N ASP A 212 13.09 -14.66 6.95
CA ASP A 212 11.69 -14.93 7.35
C ASP A 212 11.32 -16.44 7.42
N GLY A 213 12.26 -17.26 7.92
CA GLY A 213 12.05 -18.71 8.07
C GLY A 213 12.12 -19.49 6.74
N LYS A 214 12.56 -18.86 5.67
CA LYS A 214 12.80 -19.49 4.35
C LYS A 214 14.30 -19.52 4.06
N ILE A 215 14.74 -20.62 3.47
CA ILE A 215 16.13 -20.80 3.06
C ILE A 215 16.27 -20.40 1.60
N ALA A 216 17.23 -19.53 1.29
CA ALA A 216 17.73 -19.30 -0.05
C ALA A 216 19.07 -20.04 -0.21
N LEU A 217 19.24 -20.78 -1.31
CA LEU A 217 20.45 -21.49 -1.67
C LEU A 217 21.00 -20.97 -2.99
N VAL A 218 22.32 -20.84 -3.07
CA VAL A 218 23.03 -20.56 -4.31
C VAL A 218 24.24 -21.47 -4.40
N ALA A 219 24.37 -22.22 -5.51
CA ALA A 219 25.55 -23.04 -5.79
C ALA A 219 26.31 -22.50 -6.99
N GLY A 220 27.61 -22.56 -6.91
CA GLY A 220 28.53 -22.21 -7.98
C GLY A 220 29.61 -23.27 -8.16
N VAL A 221 29.92 -23.57 -9.41
CA VAL A 221 30.98 -24.46 -9.82
C VAL A 221 31.89 -23.72 -10.80
N THR A 222 33.18 -23.82 -10.62
CA THR A 222 34.14 -23.21 -11.53
C THR A 222 34.16 -23.96 -12.86
N SER A 223 34.47 -23.27 -13.95
CA SER A 223 34.38 -23.81 -15.33
C SER A 223 35.19 -25.09 -15.56
N ASP A 224 36.31 -25.22 -14.91
CA ASP A 224 37.21 -26.37 -14.94
C ASP A 224 36.70 -27.60 -14.18
N THR A 225 35.62 -27.42 -13.35
CA THR A 225 35.04 -28.48 -12.54
C THR A 225 33.66 -28.89 -13.04
N THR A 226 33.04 -28.14 -13.96
CA THR A 226 31.66 -28.37 -14.45
C THR A 226 31.44 -29.69 -15.16
N ASP A 227 32.47 -30.32 -15.71
CA ASP A 227 32.42 -31.66 -16.33
C ASP A 227 32.29 -32.78 -15.29
N ARG A 228 32.72 -32.53 -14.04
CA ARG A 228 32.72 -33.48 -12.92
C ARG A 228 31.51 -33.27 -12.00
N VAL A 229 31.18 -32.00 -11.69
CA VAL A 229 30.09 -31.60 -10.80
C VAL A 229 29.34 -30.41 -11.41
N LYS A 230 28.02 -30.45 -11.45
CA LYS A 230 27.18 -29.34 -11.94
C LYS A 230 26.44 -28.64 -10.82
N ALA A 231 26.45 -27.32 -10.80
CA ALA A 231 25.74 -26.53 -9.79
C ALA A 231 24.23 -26.83 -9.76
N GLY A 232 23.62 -27.16 -10.89
CA GLY A 232 22.23 -27.59 -10.97
C GLY A 232 21.92 -28.86 -10.17
N ASP A 233 22.86 -29.83 -10.19
CA ASP A 233 22.72 -31.09 -9.45
C ASP A 233 22.94 -30.86 -7.94
N VAL A 234 23.91 -30.02 -7.57
CA VAL A 234 24.11 -29.57 -6.18
C VAL A 234 22.81 -28.98 -5.64
N ILE A 235 22.25 -27.99 -6.31
CA ILE A 235 21.01 -27.34 -5.83
C ILE A 235 19.83 -28.30 -5.80
N LYS A 236 19.69 -29.17 -6.79
CA LYS A 236 18.59 -30.12 -6.83
C LYS A 236 18.62 -31.08 -5.63
N HIS A 237 19.83 -31.55 -5.25
CA HIS A 237 20.01 -32.44 -4.11
C HIS A 237 19.76 -31.70 -2.80
N PHE A 238 20.50 -30.63 -2.53
CA PHE A 238 20.50 -29.93 -1.25
C PHE A 238 19.20 -29.15 -0.97
N ALA A 239 18.57 -28.58 -1.99
CA ALA A 239 17.24 -28.00 -1.84
C ALA A 239 16.17 -29.06 -1.56
N GLY A 240 16.30 -30.26 -2.15
CA GLY A 240 15.42 -31.38 -1.86
C GLY A 240 15.46 -31.83 -0.42
N GLU A 241 16.67 -31.96 0.19
CA GLU A 241 16.86 -32.30 1.59
C GLU A 241 16.29 -31.24 2.57
N LEU A 242 16.21 -30.00 2.13
CA LEU A 242 15.63 -28.88 2.89
C LEU A 242 14.14 -28.65 2.63
N GLY A 243 13.45 -29.62 2.00
CA GLY A 243 12.02 -29.55 1.72
C GLY A 243 11.64 -28.52 0.65
N GLY A 244 12.56 -28.24 -0.27
CA GLY A 244 12.36 -27.26 -1.32
C GLY A 244 12.69 -27.76 -2.72
N LYS A 245 12.97 -26.83 -3.61
CA LYS A 245 13.29 -27.11 -5.03
C LYS A 245 14.28 -26.06 -5.57
N GLY A 246 14.99 -26.44 -6.61
CA GLY A 246 15.86 -25.50 -7.31
C GLY A 246 16.48 -26.10 -8.55
N GLY A 247 17.33 -25.33 -9.21
CA GLY A 247 18.04 -25.74 -10.41
C GLY A 247 18.74 -24.54 -11.04
N GLY A 248 19.39 -24.78 -12.18
CA GLY A 248 20.11 -23.74 -12.91
C GLY A 248 21.07 -24.29 -13.94
N ARG A 249 22.03 -23.50 -14.31
CA ARG A 249 23.09 -23.83 -15.27
C ARG A 249 24.18 -24.68 -14.59
N PRO A 250 25.08 -25.34 -15.36
CA PRO A 250 26.18 -26.12 -14.79
C PRO A 250 27.13 -25.29 -13.90
N ASP A 251 27.32 -24.03 -14.22
CA ASP A 251 28.24 -23.11 -13.53
C ASP A 251 27.61 -22.35 -12.36
N MET A 252 26.27 -22.20 -12.34
CA MET A 252 25.52 -21.51 -11.29
C MET A 252 24.05 -21.98 -11.24
N ALA A 253 23.58 -22.27 -10.05
CA ALA A 253 22.19 -22.66 -9.80
C ALA A 253 21.66 -22.06 -8.49
N GLN A 254 20.35 -22.03 -8.36
CA GLN A 254 19.67 -21.47 -7.21
C GLN A 254 18.48 -22.33 -6.79
N GLY A 255 18.18 -22.29 -5.51
CA GLY A 255 17.06 -22.99 -4.94
C GLY A 255 16.67 -22.41 -3.60
N GLY A 256 15.81 -23.12 -2.92
CA GLY A 256 15.41 -22.77 -1.57
C GLY A 256 14.79 -23.94 -0.85
N GLY A 257 14.52 -23.74 0.43
CA GLY A 257 13.92 -24.73 1.29
C GLY A 257 13.20 -24.09 2.47
N SER A 258 12.61 -24.92 3.32
CA SER A 258 11.87 -24.46 4.50
C SER A 258 12.36 -25.11 5.80
N ASP A 259 13.15 -26.17 5.75
CA ASP A 259 13.68 -26.83 6.93
C ASP A 259 14.98 -26.19 7.43
N VAL A 260 14.82 -25.09 8.17
CA VAL A 260 15.94 -24.32 8.74
C VAL A 260 16.73 -25.15 9.77
N ALA A 261 16.08 -26.08 10.47
CA ALA A 261 16.74 -26.90 11.48
C ALA A 261 17.75 -27.89 10.86
N ALA A 262 17.45 -28.39 9.67
CA ALA A 262 18.35 -29.31 8.95
C ALA A 262 19.50 -28.59 8.23
N LEU A 263 19.46 -27.27 8.06
CA LEU A 263 20.37 -26.51 7.18
C LEU A 263 21.86 -26.76 7.51
N SER A 264 22.26 -26.71 8.78
CA SER A 264 23.67 -26.82 9.13
C SER A 264 24.21 -28.24 8.84
N GLY A 265 23.41 -29.28 9.09
CA GLY A 265 23.76 -30.65 8.76
C GLY A 265 23.85 -30.91 7.28
N VAL A 266 22.91 -30.35 6.54
CA VAL A 266 22.85 -30.44 5.07
C VAL A 266 24.05 -29.72 4.42
N LEU A 267 24.44 -28.54 4.90
CA LEU A 267 25.65 -27.85 4.41
C LEU A 267 26.92 -28.65 4.70
N ALA A 268 27.02 -29.27 5.88
CA ALA A 268 28.18 -30.05 6.28
C ALA A 268 28.38 -31.31 5.43
N SER A 269 27.35 -31.84 4.79
CA SER A 269 27.44 -33.05 3.92
C SER A 269 27.94 -32.76 2.51
N LEU A 270 28.13 -31.48 2.12
CA LEU A 270 28.58 -31.10 0.77
C LEU A 270 29.91 -31.75 0.35
N PRO A 271 30.97 -31.81 1.22
CA PRO A 271 32.24 -32.41 0.82
C PRO A 271 32.09 -33.89 0.48
N GLU A 272 31.36 -34.67 1.28
CA GLU A 272 31.10 -36.10 1.06
C GLU A 272 30.30 -36.33 -0.23
N TRP A 273 29.29 -35.52 -0.45
CA TRP A 273 28.49 -35.59 -1.67
C TRP A 273 29.34 -35.29 -2.91
N VAL A 274 30.19 -34.25 -2.89
CA VAL A 274 31.11 -33.90 -3.99
C VAL A 274 32.10 -35.05 -4.25
N ALA A 275 32.64 -35.66 -3.20
CA ALA A 275 33.53 -36.83 -3.33
C ALA A 275 32.86 -37.97 -4.09
N ALA A 276 31.61 -38.29 -3.73
CA ALA A 276 30.83 -39.34 -4.40
C ALA A 276 30.57 -39.05 -5.86
N GLN A 277 30.30 -37.79 -6.22
CA GLN A 277 30.07 -37.39 -7.62
C GLN A 277 31.34 -37.50 -8.47
N ILE A 278 32.47 -37.14 -7.90
CA ILE A 278 33.77 -37.17 -8.58
C ILE A 278 34.28 -38.59 -8.78
N SER A 279 34.10 -39.48 -7.76
CA SER A 279 34.55 -40.87 -7.81
C SER A 279 33.65 -41.78 -8.65
N GLY A 280 32.40 -41.37 -8.94
CA GLY A 280 31.40 -42.12 -9.70
C GLY A 280 31.28 -41.75 -11.16
N SER A 281 32.17 -40.87 -11.68
CA SER A 281 32.14 -40.36 -13.07
C SER A 281 33.17 -41.04 -13.97
#